data_7da7a6f7f1f6183c5bc5a24fbf6f0425
#
_entry.id   7da7a6f7f1f6183c5bc5a24fbf6f0425
#
_cell.length_a   1.000
_cell.length_b   1.000
_cell.length_c   1.000
_cell.angle_alpha   90.00
_cell.angle_beta   90.00
_cell.angle_gamma   90.00
#
_symmetry.space_group_name_H-M   'P 1'
#
loop_
_entity.id
_entity.type
_entity.pdbx_description
1 polymer ?
#
loop_
_entity_poly.entity_id
_entity_poly.type
_entity_poly.pdbx_seq_one_letter_code
_entity_poly.pdbx_strand_id
1 'polypeptide(L)'
;AYPSGVDGLVLAPVALGGALHGLDWGLAKTSPEALQARYKQTAMETPEPLWQLQVAPAGEIPGRLQVIELPDVQAPQPYLNDFVDEAFNALRQTLAEEVGWDFLSSLENAYTPLTSPLDPGMGNSWLYTGRAFAVVTVPINAGWMTVVREDFGQYTYWRVYLRSRYQDGSAGVPLHALPWDFNSRLDGDVLAYEQGGVLMDSMPPGYWVDLTRLAAAYGWERQHALSIWRSSYRAARFNESVITGGLVWRAAMLELYPPEVLITPSPVVPPS
;
A
#
# COMPACT_ATOMS: atom_id res chain seq x y z
N ALA A 1 13.21 37.00 6.53
CA ALA A 1 14.42 36.43 7.13
C ALA A 1 13.97 35.40 8.16
N TYR A 2 14.34 34.18 7.99
CA TYR A 2 14.04 33.13 8.97
C TYR A 2 14.89 33.35 10.21
N PRO A 3 14.37 33.16 11.42
CA PRO A 3 15.18 33.22 12.64
C PRO A 3 16.26 32.14 12.57
N SER A 4 17.45 32.48 13.09
CA SER A 4 18.55 31.54 13.18
C SER A 4 18.14 30.33 14.00
N GLY A 5 18.27 29.12 13.45
CA GLY A 5 17.82 27.87 14.07
C GLY A 5 16.53 27.29 13.48
N VAL A 6 15.89 27.98 12.56
CA VAL A 6 14.82 27.43 11.73
C VAL A 6 15.45 27.04 10.40
N ASP A 7 15.98 25.87 10.38
CA ASP A 7 16.59 25.31 9.18
C ASP A 7 15.55 24.69 8.22
N GLY A 8 16.00 23.97 7.26
CA GLY A 8 15.15 23.28 6.28
C GLY A 8 14.08 22.34 6.87
N LEU A 9 14.16 22.00 8.16
CA LEU A 9 13.16 21.13 8.81
C LEU A 9 11.80 21.81 8.92
N VAL A 10 11.79 23.13 9.07
CA VAL A 10 10.53 23.89 9.11
C VAL A 10 9.86 23.92 7.73
N LEU A 11 10.64 23.78 6.69
CA LEU A 11 10.14 23.78 5.31
C LEU A 11 9.61 22.37 4.91
N ALA A 12 10.00 21.32 5.60
CA ALA A 12 9.55 19.98 5.28
C ALA A 12 8.01 19.83 5.32
N PRO A 13 7.27 20.36 6.31
CA PRO A 13 5.81 20.35 6.30
C PRO A 13 5.21 21.13 5.14
N VAL A 14 5.91 22.16 4.68
CA VAL A 14 5.47 23.00 3.55
C VAL A 14 5.60 22.26 2.24
N ALA A 15 6.69 21.52 2.06
CA ALA A 15 6.93 20.70 0.87
C ALA A 15 5.90 19.57 0.72
N LEU A 16 5.20 19.21 1.80
CA LEU A 16 4.15 18.19 1.81
C LEU A 16 2.74 18.71 1.49
N GLY A 17 2.64 19.89 0.88
CA GLY A 17 1.34 20.48 0.55
C GLY A 17 0.61 21.09 1.75
N GLY A 18 1.22 21.05 2.94
CA GLY A 18 0.77 21.85 4.07
C GLY A 18 1.00 23.31 3.75
N ALA A 19 -0.07 24.06 3.63
CA ALA A 19 0.05 25.47 3.34
C ALA A 19 0.97 26.15 4.36
N LEU A 20 1.90 26.94 3.88
CA LEU A 20 2.77 27.82 4.69
C LEU A 20 2.00 28.65 5.73
N HIS A 21 0.73 28.93 5.47
CA HIS A 21 -0.16 29.66 6.38
C HIS A 21 -0.54 28.84 7.64
N GLY A 22 -0.22 27.57 7.70
CA GLY A 22 -0.38 26.78 8.93
C GLY A 22 0.88 26.73 9.79
N LEU A 23 1.99 27.27 9.29
CA LEU A 23 3.23 27.39 10.05
C LEU A 23 3.22 28.70 10.82
N ASP A 24 2.78 28.66 12.04
CA ASP A 24 3.00 29.75 12.94
C ASP A 24 4.45 29.71 13.49
N TRP A 25 4.85 30.80 14.11
CA TRP A 25 6.17 30.92 14.70
C TRP A 25 6.38 29.99 15.91
N GLY A 26 5.33 29.37 16.41
CA GLY A 26 5.38 28.35 17.45
C GLY A 26 6.04 27.07 16.94
N LEU A 27 5.75 26.67 15.70
CA LEU A 27 6.39 25.49 15.08
C LEU A 27 7.89 25.69 14.85
N ALA A 28 8.31 26.92 14.55
CA ALA A 28 9.71 27.24 14.36
C ALA A 28 10.59 27.06 15.61
N LYS A 29 9.96 27.01 16.79
CA LYS A 29 10.62 26.78 18.07
C LYS A 29 10.46 25.34 18.57
N THR A 30 9.81 24.50 17.80
CA THR A 30 9.57 23.10 18.18
C THR A 30 10.85 22.29 17.96
N SER A 31 11.15 21.37 18.89
CA SER A 31 12.34 20.52 18.73
C SER A 31 12.27 19.66 17.48
N PRO A 32 13.42 19.27 16.89
CA PRO A 32 13.47 18.38 15.75
C PRO A 32 12.69 17.08 15.95
N GLU A 33 12.72 16.53 17.17
CA GLU A 33 12.00 15.30 17.54
C GLU A 33 10.49 15.52 17.51
N ALA A 34 10.01 16.64 18.02
CA ALA A 34 8.59 16.98 18.02
C ALA A 34 8.08 17.29 16.61
N LEU A 35 8.89 17.94 15.77
CA LEU A 35 8.60 18.14 14.35
C LEU A 35 8.52 16.79 13.60
N GLN A 36 9.47 15.90 13.88
CA GLN A 36 9.48 14.57 13.29
C GLN A 36 8.28 13.72 13.74
N ALA A 37 7.90 13.80 15.02
CA ALA A 37 6.72 13.11 15.54
C ALA A 37 5.44 13.63 14.86
N ARG A 38 5.32 14.95 14.70
CA ARG A 38 4.18 15.57 14.01
C ARG A 38 4.16 15.21 12.52
N TYR A 39 5.32 15.21 11.87
CA TYR A 39 5.43 14.76 10.48
C TYR A 39 4.97 13.31 10.31
N LYS A 40 5.40 12.40 11.21
CA LYS A 40 4.95 11.01 11.19
C LYS A 40 3.45 10.90 11.38
N GLN A 41 2.88 11.65 12.30
CA GLN A 41 1.45 11.69 12.54
C GLN A 41 0.71 12.15 11.27
N THR A 42 1.11 13.27 10.67
CA THR A 42 0.49 13.78 9.42
C THR A 42 0.62 12.79 8.26
N ALA A 43 1.77 12.11 8.14
CA ALA A 43 1.98 11.12 7.09
C ALA A 43 1.15 9.85 7.29
N MET A 44 0.71 9.57 8.53
CA MET A 44 -0.17 8.45 8.86
C MET A 44 -1.65 8.83 8.94
N GLU A 45 -1.99 10.12 8.87
CA GLU A 45 -3.38 10.54 8.87
C GLU A 45 -4.12 9.89 7.70
N THR A 46 -5.22 9.23 8.03
CA THR A 46 -6.14 8.70 7.03
C THR A 46 -6.83 9.87 6.36
N PRO A 47 -6.86 9.98 5.04
CA PRO A 47 -7.58 11.02 4.35
C PRO A 47 -9.08 10.94 4.67
N GLU A 48 -9.80 12.05 4.46
CA GLU A 48 -11.25 12.04 4.60
C GLU A 48 -11.83 10.97 3.67
N PRO A 49 -12.70 10.08 4.18
CA PRO A 49 -13.22 8.99 3.39
C PRO A 49 -14.04 9.50 2.21
N LEU A 50 -13.67 9.11 1.01
CA LEU A 50 -14.45 9.31 -0.22
C LEU A 50 -15.47 8.19 -0.44
N TRP A 51 -15.29 7.08 0.27
CA TRP A 51 -16.14 5.90 0.20
C TRP A 51 -16.47 5.40 1.60
N GLN A 52 -17.73 5.13 1.84
CA GLN A 52 -18.18 4.43 3.06
C GLN A 52 -18.67 3.05 2.65
N LEU A 53 -18.10 2.03 3.25
CA LEU A 53 -18.52 0.66 3.01
C LEU A 53 -19.99 0.49 3.40
N GLN A 54 -20.82 0.24 2.40
CA GLN A 54 -22.20 -0.17 2.59
C GLN A 54 -22.29 -1.67 2.34
N VAL A 55 -22.15 -2.45 3.38
CA VAL A 55 -22.20 -3.90 3.22
C VAL A 55 -23.59 -4.41 3.50
N ALA A 56 -24.22 -4.93 2.47
CA ALA A 56 -25.25 -5.94 2.61
C ALA A 56 -24.59 -7.30 2.37
N PRO A 57 -24.46 -8.17 3.37
CA PRO A 57 -23.90 -9.49 3.12
C PRO A 57 -24.82 -10.25 2.16
N ALA A 58 -24.30 -10.58 0.99
CA ALA A 58 -25.04 -11.29 -0.05
C ALA A 58 -24.93 -12.82 0.10
N GLY A 59 -24.37 -13.33 1.20
CA GLY A 59 -24.19 -14.75 1.42
C GLY A 59 -25.48 -15.51 1.70
N GLU A 60 -25.70 -16.63 1.03
CA GLU A 60 -26.82 -17.55 1.32
C GLU A 60 -26.75 -18.15 2.74
N ILE A 61 -25.59 -18.12 3.36
CA ILE A 61 -25.35 -18.62 4.71
C ILE A 61 -25.20 -17.43 5.66
N PRO A 62 -26.06 -17.26 6.65
CA PRO A 62 -25.95 -16.16 7.60
C PRO A 62 -24.55 -16.08 8.22
N GLY A 63 -23.91 -14.92 8.13
CA GLY A 63 -22.58 -14.66 8.67
C GLY A 63 -21.41 -15.11 7.78
N ARG A 64 -21.66 -15.63 6.57
CA ARG A 64 -20.62 -15.89 5.57
C ARG A 64 -20.74 -14.94 4.41
N LEU A 65 -19.59 -14.45 3.98
CA LEU A 65 -19.42 -13.68 2.74
C LEU A 65 -18.99 -14.63 1.61
N GLN A 66 -19.06 -14.14 0.39
CA GLN A 66 -18.60 -14.84 -0.80
C GLN A 66 -17.54 -13.99 -1.51
N VAL A 67 -16.85 -14.58 -2.47
CA VAL A 67 -15.99 -13.86 -3.39
C VAL A 67 -16.76 -13.51 -4.65
N ILE A 68 -16.62 -12.26 -5.10
CA ILE A 68 -17.27 -11.69 -6.28
C ILE A 68 -16.21 -11.53 -7.38
N GLU A 69 -16.57 -11.91 -8.59
CA GLU A 69 -15.71 -11.71 -9.77
C GLU A 69 -15.61 -10.22 -10.11
N LEU A 70 -14.40 -9.75 -10.34
CA LEU A 70 -14.14 -8.38 -10.74
C LEU A 70 -14.28 -8.28 -12.29
N PRO A 71 -15.27 -7.52 -12.78
CA PRO A 71 -15.47 -7.39 -14.22
C PRO A 71 -14.28 -6.66 -14.87
N ASP A 72 -13.83 -7.18 -16.00
CA ASP A 72 -12.78 -6.58 -16.83
C ASP A 72 -11.44 -6.38 -16.09
N VAL A 73 -11.14 -7.21 -15.07
CA VAL A 73 -9.86 -7.25 -14.37
C VAL A 73 -9.08 -8.50 -14.76
N GLN A 74 -7.85 -8.30 -15.19
CA GLN A 74 -6.93 -9.40 -15.49
C GLN A 74 -6.12 -9.73 -14.23
N ALA A 75 -6.33 -10.91 -13.67
CA ALA A 75 -5.58 -11.45 -12.53
C ALA A 75 -5.62 -12.98 -12.58
N PRO A 76 -4.70 -13.68 -11.88
CA PRO A 76 -4.78 -15.14 -11.75
C PRO A 76 -6.12 -15.63 -11.17
N GLN A 77 -6.65 -14.91 -10.23
CA GLN A 77 -7.98 -15.11 -9.64
C GLN A 77 -8.61 -13.72 -9.43
N PRO A 78 -9.40 -13.21 -10.40
CA PRO A 78 -9.94 -11.86 -10.37
C PRO A 78 -11.20 -11.77 -9.47
N TYR A 79 -11.06 -12.14 -8.21
CA TYR A 79 -12.16 -12.15 -7.25
C TYR A 79 -11.79 -11.32 -6.02
N LEU A 80 -12.77 -10.66 -5.43
CA LEU A 80 -12.66 -10.05 -4.11
C LEU A 80 -13.84 -10.47 -3.22
N ASN A 81 -13.64 -10.37 -1.91
CA ASN A 81 -14.71 -10.56 -0.96
C ASN A 81 -15.81 -9.52 -1.19
N ASP A 82 -17.08 -9.94 -1.15
CA ASP A 82 -18.30 -9.13 -1.29
C ASP A 82 -18.32 -7.88 -0.38
N PHE A 83 -17.53 -7.89 0.66
CA PHE A 83 -17.37 -6.73 1.55
C PHE A 83 -16.57 -5.59 0.93
N VAL A 84 -15.72 -5.85 -0.07
CA VAL A 84 -14.71 -4.89 -0.54
C VAL A 84 -14.71 -4.65 -2.05
N ASP A 85 -15.46 -5.43 -2.82
CA ASP A 85 -15.47 -5.37 -4.28
C ASP A 85 -15.99 -4.03 -4.82
N GLU A 86 -17.03 -3.46 -4.20
CA GLU A 86 -17.53 -2.14 -4.58
C GLU A 86 -16.52 -1.02 -4.29
N ALA A 87 -15.81 -1.09 -3.16
CA ALA A 87 -14.77 -0.13 -2.82
C ALA A 87 -13.60 -0.21 -3.82
N PHE A 88 -13.28 -1.42 -4.30
CA PHE A 88 -12.28 -1.62 -5.34
C PHE A 88 -12.73 -0.98 -6.67
N ASN A 89 -13.96 -1.23 -7.10
CA ASN A 89 -14.48 -0.70 -8.36
C ASN A 89 -14.54 0.83 -8.35
N ALA A 90 -14.95 1.42 -7.22
CA ALA A 90 -14.96 2.87 -7.05
C ALA A 90 -13.55 3.47 -7.06
N LEU A 91 -12.58 2.85 -6.38
CA LEU A 91 -11.18 3.24 -6.43
C LEU A 91 -10.64 3.16 -7.86
N ARG A 92 -10.90 2.05 -8.57
CA ARG A 92 -10.44 1.83 -9.95
C ARG A 92 -10.92 2.93 -10.89
N GLN A 93 -12.19 3.28 -10.82
CA GLN A 93 -12.77 4.35 -11.63
C GLN A 93 -12.07 5.68 -11.36
N THR A 94 -12.02 6.12 -10.11
CA THR A 94 -11.40 7.40 -9.76
C THR A 94 -9.91 7.44 -10.12
N LEU A 95 -9.20 6.35 -9.85
CA LEU A 95 -7.78 6.27 -10.20
C LEU A 95 -7.58 6.39 -11.71
N ALA A 96 -8.39 5.71 -12.53
CA ALA A 96 -8.31 5.78 -13.99
C ALA A 96 -8.53 7.20 -14.52
N GLU A 97 -9.44 7.95 -13.91
CA GLU A 97 -9.68 9.36 -14.23
C GLU A 97 -8.48 10.23 -13.86
N GLU A 98 -7.89 10.06 -12.67
CA GLU A 98 -6.76 10.85 -12.21
C GLU A 98 -5.45 10.56 -12.94
N VAL A 99 -5.14 9.29 -13.22
CA VAL A 99 -3.90 8.93 -13.92
C VAL A 99 -4.03 8.96 -15.44
N GLY A 100 -5.26 8.96 -15.95
CA GLY A 100 -5.57 8.94 -17.39
C GLY A 100 -5.48 7.57 -18.05
N TRP A 101 -5.42 6.49 -17.28
CA TRP A 101 -5.43 5.11 -17.76
C TRP A 101 -5.87 4.14 -16.66
N ASP A 102 -6.47 3.02 -17.05
CA ASP A 102 -7.03 2.04 -16.11
C ASP A 102 -5.92 1.11 -15.56
N PHE A 103 -5.19 1.61 -14.56
CA PHE A 103 -4.09 0.88 -13.92
C PHE A 103 -4.57 -0.40 -13.23
N LEU A 104 -5.74 -0.37 -12.57
CA LEU A 104 -6.27 -1.49 -11.81
C LEU A 104 -7.02 -2.51 -12.69
N SER A 105 -7.05 -2.33 -14.00
CA SER A 105 -7.55 -3.37 -14.91
C SER A 105 -6.64 -4.61 -14.97
N SER A 106 -5.43 -4.53 -14.43
CA SER A 106 -4.50 -5.65 -14.32
C SER A 106 -3.91 -5.70 -12.92
N LEU A 107 -4.06 -6.84 -12.26
CA LEU A 107 -3.54 -7.08 -10.91
C LEU A 107 -2.54 -8.24 -10.91
N GLU A 108 -1.53 -8.17 -10.05
CA GLU A 108 -0.66 -9.31 -9.79
C GLU A 108 -1.45 -10.41 -9.08
N ASN A 109 -2.32 -10.02 -8.15
CA ASN A 109 -3.23 -10.92 -7.47
C ASN A 109 -4.41 -10.16 -6.84
N ALA A 110 -5.53 -10.86 -6.64
CA ALA A 110 -6.67 -10.39 -5.87
C ALA A 110 -7.08 -11.43 -4.82
N TYR A 111 -7.57 -12.58 -5.25
CA TYR A 111 -7.90 -13.69 -4.36
C TYR A 111 -6.91 -14.83 -4.55
N THR A 112 -6.53 -15.47 -3.46
CA THR A 112 -5.68 -16.66 -3.49
C THR A 112 -6.44 -17.81 -2.83
N PRO A 113 -6.77 -18.90 -3.56
CA PRO A 113 -7.42 -20.04 -2.96
C PRO A 113 -6.48 -20.77 -2.00
N LEU A 114 -7.03 -21.41 -0.96
CA LEU A 114 -6.23 -22.14 0.05
C LEU A 114 -5.37 -23.26 -0.51
N THR A 115 -5.68 -23.73 -1.72
CA THR A 115 -4.88 -24.73 -2.44
C THR A 115 -3.56 -24.18 -2.99
N SER A 116 -3.41 -22.86 -3.04
CA SER A 116 -2.17 -22.20 -3.50
C SER A 116 -1.28 -21.92 -2.29
N PRO A 117 -0.11 -22.54 -2.18
CA PRO A 117 0.78 -22.30 -1.07
C PRO A 117 1.37 -20.90 -1.14
N LEU A 118 1.61 -20.30 0.03
CA LEU A 118 2.41 -19.07 0.13
C LEU A 118 3.90 -19.39 0.03
N ASP A 119 4.65 -18.40 -0.44
CA ASP A 119 6.10 -18.44 -0.33
C ASP A 119 6.52 -18.50 1.15
N PRO A 120 7.58 -19.24 1.49
CA PRO A 120 8.06 -19.33 2.85
C PRO A 120 8.35 -17.97 3.47
N GLY A 121 7.89 -17.76 4.70
CA GLY A 121 8.12 -16.51 5.44
C GLY A 121 7.12 -15.38 5.16
N MET A 122 6.16 -15.57 4.24
CA MET A 122 5.16 -14.53 3.93
C MET A 122 4.08 -14.37 5.01
N GLY A 123 3.97 -15.31 5.96
CA GLY A 123 3.01 -15.24 7.05
C GLY A 123 1.55 -15.36 6.58
N ASN A 124 0.64 -14.70 7.30
CA ASN A 124 -0.77 -14.69 6.96
C ASN A 124 -1.03 -13.67 5.84
N SER A 125 -1.36 -14.14 4.64
CA SER A 125 -1.73 -13.25 3.53
C SER A 125 -3.22 -12.93 3.54
N TRP A 126 -3.54 -11.65 3.42
CA TRP A 126 -4.91 -11.18 3.30
C TRP A 126 -5.56 -11.53 1.95
N LEU A 127 -4.76 -11.91 0.96
CA LEU A 127 -5.27 -12.39 -0.33
C LEU A 127 -6.14 -13.66 -0.18
N TYR A 128 -5.88 -14.50 0.82
CA TYR A 128 -6.73 -15.66 1.11
C TYR A 128 -8.13 -15.28 1.59
N THR A 129 -8.29 -14.11 2.15
CA THR A 129 -9.58 -13.61 2.63
C THR A 129 -10.39 -12.92 1.53
N GLY A 130 -9.79 -12.71 0.36
CA GLY A 130 -10.35 -11.86 -0.68
C GLY A 130 -10.48 -10.38 -0.31
N ARG A 131 -9.94 -9.96 0.84
CA ARG A 131 -10.01 -8.58 1.33
C ARG A 131 -8.78 -7.74 0.95
N ALA A 132 -7.92 -8.28 0.09
CA ALA A 132 -6.71 -7.61 -0.39
C ALA A 132 -6.56 -7.78 -1.89
N PHE A 133 -5.86 -6.83 -2.50
CA PHE A 133 -5.35 -6.98 -3.87
C PHE A 133 -3.88 -6.57 -3.93
N ALA A 134 -3.19 -7.07 -4.94
CA ALA A 134 -1.81 -6.74 -5.24
C ALA A 134 -1.73 -6.18 -6.66
N VAL A 135 -1.21 -4.96 -6.81
CA VAL A 135 -1.04 -4.32 -8.11
C VAL A 135 0.17 -4.88 -8.85
N VAL A 136 0.13 -4.85 -10.18
CA VAL A 136 1.26 -5.24 -11.02
C VAL A 136 2.47 -4.34 -10.78
N THR A 137 3.67 -4.92 -10.78
CA THR A 137 4.92 -4.20 -10.50
C THR A 137 5.72 -3.85 -11.77
N VAL A 138 5.36 -4.43 -12.91
CA VAL A 138 5.99 -4.16 -14.22
C VAL A 138 6.10 -2.66 -14.56
N PRO A 139 5.11 -1.79 -14.23
CA PRO A 139 5.18 -0.36 -14.51
C PRO A 139 6.35 0.36 -13.81
N ILE A 140 6.97 -0.20 -12.78
CA ILE A 140 8.18 0.35 -12.15
C ILE A 140 9.31 0.42 -13.19
N ASN A 141 9.57 -0.67 -13.89
CA ASN A 141 10.64 -0.76 -14.89
C ASN A 141 10.39 0.15 -16.10
N ALA A 142 9.13 0.45 -16.36
CA ALA A 142 8.72 1.34 -17.45
C ALA A 142 8.69 2.83 -17.03
N GLY A 143 8.96 3.15 -15.76
CA GLY A 143 8.92 4.52 -15.24
C GLY A 143 7.50 5.11 -15.08
N TRP A 144 6.47 4.24 -15.03
CA TRP A 144 5.07 4.63 -14.82
C TRP A 144 4.59 4.43 -13.39
N MET A 145 5.37 3.76 -12.57
CA MET A 145 5.13 3.55 -11.14
C MET A 145 6.42 3.74 -10.38
N THR A 146 6.34 4.31 -9.20
CA THR A 146 7.48 4.44 -8.30
C THR A 146 7.06 4.27 -6.86
N VAL A 147 8.01 3.96 -5.98
CA VAL A 147 7.74 3.59 -4.60
C VAL A 147 8.64 4.39 -3.67
N VAL A 148 8.07 5.01 -2.67
CA VAL A 148 8.79 5.75 -1.64
C VAL A 148 8.76 4.97 -0.34
N ARG A 149 9.92 4.82 0.28
CA ARG A 149 10.07 4.16 1.57
C ARG A 149 9.71 5.10 2.71
N GLU A 150 8.91 4.62 3.66
CA GLU A 150 8.51 5.34 4.86
C GLU A 150 8.72 4.45 6.09
N ASP A 151 9.57 4.88 7.02
CA ASP A 151 9.85 4.12 8.24
C ASP A 151 9.11 4.74 9.44
N PHE A 152 8.29 3.96 10.12
CA PHE A 152 7.56 4.34 11.33
C PHE A 152 7.96 3.43 12.49
N GLY A 153 8.92 3.89 13.27
CA GLY A 153 9.51 3.09 14.33
C GLY A 153 10.24 1.87 13.76
N GLN A 154 9.77 0.68 14.13
CA GLN A 154 10.36 -0.58 13.64
C GLN A 154 9.74 -1.10 12.33
N TYR A 155 8.70 -0.43 11.83
CA TYR A 155 7.97 -0.87 10.64
C TYR A 155 8.34 -0.04 9.44
N THR A 156 8.62 -0.71 8.33
CA THR A 156 8.78 -0.10 7.01
C THR A 156 7.47 -0.19 6.26
N TYR A 157 7.01 0.94 5.74
CA TYR A 157 5.86 1.06 4.86
C TYR A 157 6.33 1.63 3.53
N TRP A 158 5.47 1.49 2.54
CA TRP A 158 5.73 1.98 1.20
C TRP A 158 4.58 2.84 0.72
N ARG A 159 4.93 3.89 0.00
CA ARG A 159 3.98 4.76 -0.68
C ARG A 159 4.16 4.61 -2.17
N VAL A 160 3.09 4.29 -2.87
CA VAL A 160 3.09 4.03 -4.31
C VAL A 160 2.58 5.24 -5.04
N TYR A 161 3.32 5.65 -6.06
CA TYR A 161 2.95 6.71 -6.96
C TYR A 161 2.85 6.20 -8.40
N LEU A 162 1.83 6.65 -9.09
CA LEU A 162 1.63 6.38 -10.51
C LEU A 162 1.85 7.66 -11.32
N ARG A 163 2.59 7.55 -12.39
CA ARG A 163 2.79 8.67 -13.31
C ARG A 163 1.49 8.97 -14.05
N SER A 164 1.00 10.20 -13.93
CA SER A 164 -0.16 10.64 -14.70
C SER A 164 0.18 10.70 -16.19
N ARG A 165 -0.79 10.45 -17.04
CA ARG A 165 -0.68 10.81 -18.47
C ARG A 165 -0.70 12.33 -18.68
N TYR A 166 -1.32 13.05 -17.76
CA TYR A 166 -1.45 14.49 -17.80
C TYR A 166 -0.19 15.12 -17.19
N GLN A 167 0.75 15.50 -18.05
CA GLN A 167 2.03 16.06 -17.64
C GLN A 167 2.05 17.60 -17.69
N ASP A 168 0.88 18.21 -17.65
CA ASP A 168 0.64 19.66 -17.66
C ASP A 168 0.30 20.23 -16.27
N GLY A 169 0.23 19.36 -15.25
CA GLY A 169 -0.13 19.73 -13.88
C GLY A 169 -1.63 19.70 -13.58
N SER A 170 -2.46 19.29 -14.54
CA SER A 170 -3.90 19.14 -14.31
C SER A 170 -4.25 17.96 -13.41
N ALA A 171 -3.36 16.95 -13.32
CA ALA A 171 -3.51 15.79 -12.45
C ALA A 171 -2.18 15.35 -11.87
N GLY A 172 -2.21 14.99 -10.58
CA GLY A 172 -1.01 14.63 -9.84
C GLY A 172 -0.15 15.83 -9.44
N VAL A 173 0.94 15.52 -8.76
CA VAL A 173 1.93 16.51 -8.28
C VAL A 173 3.34 15.97 -8.49
N PRO A 174 4.38 16.83 -8.56
CA PRO A 174 5.76 16.35 -8.53
C PRO A 174 6.05 15.55 -7.26
N LEU A 175 6.91 14.54 -7.35
CA LEU A 175 7.36 13.80 -6.18
C LEU A 175 8.10 14.72 -5.20
N HIS A 176 7.95 14.43 -3.92
CA HIS A 176 8.57 15.21 -2.84
C HIS A 176 9.62 14.41 -2.06
N ALA A 177 9.80 13.13 -2.38
CA ALA A 177 10.78 12.26 -1.76
C ALA A 177 11.42 11.36 -2.81
N LEU A 178 12.70 11.04 -2.62
CA LEU A 178 13.41 10.13 -3.50
C LEU A 178 12.78 8.74 -3.46
N PRO A 179 12.48 8.15 -4.60
CA PRO A 179 11.99 6.79 -4.66
C PRO A 179 13.05 5.77 -4.24
N TRP A 180 12.57 4.59 -3.90
CA TRP A 180 13.38 3.43 -3.62
C TRP A 180 13.53 2.59 -4.88
N ASP A 181 14.78 2.28 -5.23
CA ASP A 181 15.11 1.38 -6.33
C ASP A 181 15.33 -0.04 -5.81
N PHE A 182 14.34 -0.88 -6.02
CA PHE A 182 14.45 -2.30 -5.70
C PHE A 182 15.36 -3.06 -6.67
N ASN A 183 15.53 -2.57 -7.91
CA ASN A 183 16.31 -3.28 -8.93
C ASN A 183 17.81 -3.19 -8.68
N SER A 184 18.27 -2.16 -7.98
CA SER A 184 19.67 -1.99 -7.59
C SER A 184 20.26 -3.18 -6.83
N ARG A 185 19.41 -4.04 -6.26
CA ARG A 185 19.82 -5.32 -5.65
C ARG A 185 20.47 -6.29 -6.64
N LEU A 186 20.17 -6.14 -7.93
CA LEU A 186 20.61 -7.03 -9.00
C LEU A 186 21.90 -6.52 -9.69
N ASP A 187 22.33 -5.31 -9.36
CA ASP A 187 23.45 -4.64 -10.02
C ASP A 187 24.84 -5.05 -9.50
N GLY A 188 24.89 -6.02 -8.57
CA GLY A 188 26.15 -6.55 -8.02
C GLY A 188 26.74 -5.72 -6.87
N ASP A 189 26.07 -4.67 -6.43
CA ASP A 189 26.43 -3.93 -5.21
C ASP A 189 25.96 -4.69 -3.97
N VAL A 190 26.93 -5.10 -3.14
CA VAL A 190 26.68 -5.86 -1.90
C VAL A 190 25.82 -5.06 -0.93
N LEU A 191 26.05 -3.76 -0.79
CA LEU A 191 25.27 -2.92 0.13
C LEU A 191 23.81 -2.77 -0.35
N ALA A 192 23.60 -2.56 -1.65
CA ALA A 192 22.27 -2.52 -2.22
C ALA A 192 21.53 -3.86 -2.01
N TYR A 193 22.23 -4.97 -2.18
CA TYR A 193 21.67 -6.29 -1.93
C TYR A 193 21.25 -6.48 -0.46
N GLU A 194 22.13 -6.17 0.50
CA GLU A 194 21.87 -6.33 1.93
C GLU A 194 20.75 -5.40 2.43
N GLN A 195 20.65 -4.21 1.85
CA GLN A 195 19.61 -3.23 2.20
C GLN A 195 18.27 -3.47 1.50
N GLY A 196 18.23 -4.38 0.53
CA GLY A 196 17.03 -4.67 -0.25
C GLY A 196 16.71 -3.61 -1.31
N GLY A 197 17.72 -2.85 -1.73
CA GLY A 197 17.67 -1.74 -2.68
C GLY A 197 18.35 -0.50 -2.13
N VAL A 198 18.28 0.59 -2.87
CA VAL A 198 18.80 1.91 -2.47
C VAL A 198 17.81 3.02 -2.84
N LEU A 199 18.01 4.21 -2.30
CA LEU A 199 17.34 5.41 -2.82
C LEU A 199 17.86 5.73 -4.22
N MET A 200 16.97 6.16 -5.11
CA MET A 200 17.38 6.68 -6.41
C MET A 200 18.28 7.90 -6.25
N ASP A 201 19.22 8.08 -7.18
CA ASP A 201 20.14 9.22 -7.18
C ASP A 201 19.44 10.55 -7.48
N SER A 202 18.32 10.50 -8.17
CA SER A 202 17.54 11.67 -8.55
C SER A 202 16.05 11.40 -8.54
N MET A 203 15.29 12.47 -8.39
CA MET A 203 13.84 12.42 -8.41
C MET A 203 13.33 12.30 -9.85
N PRO A 204 12.55 11.27 -10.20
CA PRO A 204 11.93 11.20 -11.52
C PRO A 204 11.06 12.43 -11.79
N PRO A 205 11.24 13.10 -12.94
CA PRO A 205 10.47 14.27 -13.28
C PRO A 205 9.02 13.94 -13.63
N GLY A 206 8.16 14.94 -13.54
CA GLY A 206 6.76 14.81 -13.97
C GLY A 206 5.76 14.85 -12.83
N TYR A 207 4.50 14.59 -13.19
CA TYR A 207 3.36 14.63 -12.28
C TYR A 207 2.90 13.21 -11.92
N TRP A 208 2.70 13.00 -10.64
CA TRP A 208 2.46 11.69 -10.04
C TRP A 208 1.23 11.71 -9.16
N VAL A 209 0.41 10.70 -9.26
CA VAL A 209 -0.77 10.48 -8.41
C VAL A 209 -0.37 9.55 -7.27
N ASP A 210 -0.68 9.93 -6.05
CA ASP A 210 -0.44 9.13 -4.85
C ASP A 210 -1.52 8.04 -4.73
N LEU A 211 -1.23 6.87 -5.28
CA LEU A 211 -2.14 5.72 -5.20
C LEU A 211 -2.42 5.32 -3.74
N THR A 212 -1.41 5.35 -2.89
CA THR A 212 -1.57 4.96 -1.47
C THR A 212 -2.57 5.86 -0.75
N ARG A 213 -2.49 7.16 -0.97
CA ARG A 213 -3.42 8.12 -0.39
C ARG A 213 -4.83 7.97 -0.98
N LEU A 214 -4.92 7.82 -2.29
CA LEU A 214 -6.21 7.63 -2.95
C LEU A 214 -6.87 6.33 -2.47
N ALA A 215 -6.13 5.22 -2.44
CA ALA A 215 -6.64 3.95 -1.93
C ALA A 215 -7.16 4.06 -0.49
N ALA A 216 -6.42 4.78 0.38
CA ALA A 216 -6.85 5.01 1.76
C ALA A 216 -8.18 5.79 1.85
N ALA A 217 -8.46 6.70 0.92
CA ALA A 217 -9.76 7.41 0.84
C ALA A 217 -10.93 6.49 0.50
N TYR A 218 -10.65 5.32 -0.08
CA TYR A 218 -11.60 4.24 -0.34
C TYR A 218 -11.55 3.10 0.68
N GLY A 219 -10.90 3.33 1.82
CA GLY A 219 -10.81 2.37 2.91
C GLY A 219 -9.70 1.32 2.78
N TRP A 220 -8.88 1.39 1.73
CA TRP A 220 -7.77 0.46 1.52
C TRP A 220 -6.54 0.87 2.32
N GLU A 221 -6.08 -0.01 3.18
CA GLU A 221 -4.92 0.17 4.02
C GLU A 221 -3.68 -0.47 3.37
N ARG A 222 -2.55 0.19 3.47
CA ARG A 222 -1.26 -0.42 3.12
C ARG A 222 -0.77 -1.33 4.23
N GLN A 223 -0.06 -2.36 3.88
CA GLN A 223 0.58 -3.25 4.83
C GLN A 223 2.04 -2.83 5.09
N HIS A 224 2.54 -3.08 6.31
CA HIS A 224 3.97 -2.94 6.56
C HIS A 224 4.74 -4.10 5.92
N ALA A 225 5.99 -3.83 5.55
CA ALA A 225 6.90 -4.86 5.09
C ALA A 225 7.16 -5.92 6.18
N LEU A 226 7.28 -7.16 5.78
CA LEU A 226 7.72 -8.22 6.67
C LEU A 226 9.21 -8.06 7.03
N SER A 227 9.66 -8.64 8.14
CA SER A 227 11.04 -8.50 8.61
C SER A 227 12.09 -8.93 7.59
N ILE A 228 11.73 -9.85 6.70
CA ILE A 228 12.60 -10.41 5.64
C ILE A 228 12.58 -9.61 4.32
N TRP A 229 11.94 -8.45 4.26
CA TRP A 229 11.75 -7.70 3.00
C TRP A 229 13.06 -7.34 2.28
N ARG A 230 14.15 -7.19 3.03
CA ARG A 230 15.46 -6.91 2.43
C ARG A 230 15.99 -8.07 1.60
N SER A 231 15.69 -9.29 2.00
CA SER A 231 16.09 -10.51 1.28
C SER A 231 15.03 -11.05 0.34
N SER A 232 13.75 -10.71 0.57
CA SER A 232 12.64 -11.14 -0.26
C SER A 232 11.84 -9.94 -0.76
N TYR A 233 11.89 -9.67 -2.06
CA TYR A 233 11.17 -8.57 -2.69
C TYR A 233 9.65 -8.59 -2.40
N ARG A 234 9.03 -9.78 -2.44
CA ARG A 234 7.60 -9.93 -2.15
C ARG A 234 7.25 -9.57 -0.71
N ALA A 235 8.18 -9.77 0.21
CA ALA A 235 7.99 -9.44 1.62
C ALA A 235 7.97 -7.92 1.88
N ALA A 236 8.32 -7.09 0.89
CA ALA A 236 8.15 -5.64 0.98
C ALA A 236 6.66 -5.24 0.98
N ARG A 237 5.78 -6.01 0.34
CA ARG A 237 4.32 -5.79 0.30
C ARG A 237 3.89 -4.39 -0.16
N PHE A 238 4.76 -3.70 -0.89
CA PHE A 238 4.47 -2.33 -1.33
C PHE A 238 3.30 -2.26 -2.31
N ASN A 239 3.03 -3.34 -3.01
CA ASN A 239 1.97 -3.46 -4.00
C ASN A 239 0.65 -4.03 -3.43
N GLU A 240 0.60 -4.37 -2.14
CA GLU A 240 -0.57 -4.93 -1.50
C GLU A 240 -1.38 -3.86 -0.77
N SER A 241 -2.70 -3.89 -0.97
CA SER A 241 -3.67 -3.08 -0.25
C SER A 241 -4.75 -3.98 0.35
N VAL A 242 -5.25 -3.63 1.54
CA VAL A 242 -6.21 -4.44 2.29
C VAL A 242 -7.29 -3.59 2.93
N ILE A 243 -8.51 -4.10 3.01
CA ILE A 243 -9.56 -3.59 3.92
C ILE A 243 -9.77 -4.61 5.02
N THR A 244 -9.18 -4.36 6.18
CA THR A 244 -9.31 -5.26 7.33
C THR A 244 -10.69 -5.20 7.96
N GLY A 245 -11.35 -4.04 7.92
CA GLY A 245 -12.62 -3.80 8.61
C GLY A 245 -12.51 -3.98 10.13
N GLY A 246 -11.29 -3.81 10.67
CA GLY A 246 -11.01 -4.03 12.09
C GLY A 246 -10.86 -5.49 12.49
N LEU A 247 -10.93 -6.42 11.56
CA LEU A 247 -10.79 -7.85 11.83
C LEU A 247 -9.30 -8.24 11.93
N VAL A 248 -9.05 -9.24 12.76
CA VAL A 248 -7.81 -10.02 12.67
C VAL A 248 -7.91 -11.02 11.51
N TRP A 249 -6.79 -11.39 10.92
CA TRP A 249 -6.73 -12.27 9.75
C TRP A 249 -7.59 -13.56 9.89
N ARG A 250 -7.49 -14.23 11.04
CA ARG A 250 -8.27 -15.46 11.28
C ARG A 250 -9.79 -15.20 11.24
N ALA A 251 -10.25 -14.09 11.80
CA ALA A 251 -11.66 -13.73 11.76
C ALA A 251 -12.14 -13.48 10.32
N ALA A 252 -11.34 -12.78 9.52
CA ALA A 252 -11.64 -12.57 8.12
C ALA A 252 -11.66 -13.88 7.30
N MET A 253 -10.78 -14.84 7.63
CA MET A 253 -10.81 -16.16 7.00
C MET A 253 -12.10 -16.91 7.30
N LEU A 254 -12.63 -16.79 8.52
CA LEU A 254 -13.88 -17.44 8.93
C LEU A 254 -15.13 -16.86 8.23
N GLU A 255 -15.02 -15.72 7.58
CA GLU A 255 -16.10 -15.19 6.74
C GLU A 255 -16.29 -16.00 5.45
N LEU A 256 -15.20 -16.54 4.90
CA LEU A 256 -15.22 -17.33 3.66
C LEU A 256 -15.16 -18.83 3.92
N TYR A 257 -14.43 -19.26 4.94
CA TYR A 257 -14.11 -20.67 5.16
C TYR A 257 -14.68 -21.20 6.47
N PRO A 258 -15.18 -22.42 6.49
CA PRO A 258 -15.58 -23.06 7.73
C PRO A 258 -14.35 -23.35 8.61
N PRO A 259 -14.51 -23.36 9.95
CA PRO A 259 -13.41 -23.56 10.88
C PRO A 259 -12.58 -24.81 10.61
N GLU A 260 -13.21 -25.87 10.13
CA GLU A 260 -12.59 -27.18 9.86
C GLU A 260 -11.52 -27.10 8.77
N VAL A 261 -11.68 -26.17 7.83
CA VAL A 261 -10.73 -25.97 6.73
C VAL A 261 -9.48 -25.21 7.19
N LEU A 262 -9.61 -24.44 8.28
CA LEU A 262 -8.53 -23.63 8.84
C LEU A 262 -7.73 -24.34 9.94
N ILE A 263 -8.06 -25.58 10.25
CA ILE A 263 -7.29 -26.40 11.18
C ILE A 263 -6.05 -26.91 10.45
N THR A 264 -4.89 -26.35 10.79
CA THR A 264 -3.63 -26.95 10.37
C THR A 264 -3.53 -28.35 10.97
N PRO A 265 -3.37 -29.42 10.19
CA PRO A 265 -3.16 -30.74 10.77
C PRO A 265 -1.94 -30.69 11.68
N SER A 266 -2.12 -31.02 12.95
CA SER A 266 -0.98 -31.18 13.86
C SER A 266 0.00 -32.18 13.23
N PRO A 267 1.31 -31.89 13.23
CA PRO A 267 2.28 -32.82 12.72
C PRO A 267 2.06 -34.16 13.48
N VAL A 268 1.78 -35.21 12.74
CA VAL A 268 1.70 -36.59 13.31
C VAL A 268 3.12 -36.89 13.78
N VAL A 269 3.31 -36.85 15.10
CA VAL A 269 4.55 -37.36 15.70
C VAL A 269 4.54 -38.84 15.44
N PRO A 270 5.47 -39.42 14.67
CA PRO A 270 5.51 -40.85 14.49
C PRO A 270 5.74 -41.49 15.86
N PRO A 271 5.06 -42.64 16.17
CA PRO A 271 5.28 -43.34 17.40
C PRO A 271 6.76 -43.75 17.50
N SER A 272 7.35 -43.46 18.65
CA SER A 272 8.73 -43.80 19.03
C SER A 272 8.98 -45.30 19.08
#